data_7d7bea5f8d13387d49e5dbc8ae6df940
#
_entry.id   7d7bea5f8d13387d49e5dbc8ae6df940
#
_cell.length_a   1.000
_cell.length_b   1.000
_cell.length_c   1.000
_cell.angle_alpha   90.00
_cell.angle_beta   90.00
_cell.angle_gamma   90.00
#
_symmetry.space_group_name_H-M   'P 1'
#
loop_
_entity.id
_entity.type
_entity.pdbx_description
1 polymer ?
#
loop_
_entity_poly.entity_id
_entity_poly.type
_entity_poly.pdbx_seq_one_letter_code
_entity_poly.pdbx_strand_id
1 'polypeptide(L)'
;MKRVFINDIRDIANASREKLFAQSQSVGRDRPLVIMHWTAGWGDQLFDDYHVSVTTDGKIYIAEDSFAETLSHTWHLNTGTVGVTMCCAVGADTEDLGEEPPTDSQIEVFSQVVAAICDGTWLTINKDNVLTHGEAADSLEFYDPEDLYGPRTTCERWDLEYLGTKESPIFNPWASDGSRGGDVLRGKANWYHNYWAENAKKA
;
A
#
# COMPACT_ATOMS: atom_id res chain seq x y z
N MET A 1 14.10 9.58 7.76
CA MET A 1 13.55 8.19 7.67
C MET A 1 14.61 7.19 8.07
N LYS A 2 14.21 6.07 8.65
CA LYS A 2 15.07 5.00 9.18
C LYS A 2 14.99 3.78 8.26
N ARG A 3 16.16 3.23 7.86
CA ARG A 3 16.22 1.99 7.11
C ARG A 3 15.90 0.80 8.02
N VAL A 4 15.07 -0.13 7.52
CA VAL A 4 14.61 -1.32 8.24
C VAL A 4 14.59 -2.56 7.32
N PHE A 5 14.25 -3.73 7.87
CA PHE A 5 14.08 -5.00 7.16
C PHE A 5 12.67 -5.55 7.35
N ILE A 6 12.30 -6.57 6.58
CA ILE A 6 10.95 -7.15 6.58
C ILE A 6 10.48 -7.60 7.99
N ASN A 7 11.37 -8.17 8.80
CA ASN A 7 11.00 -8.56 10.16
C ASN A 7 10.70 -7.37 11.06
N ASP A 8 11.43 -6.25 10.91
CA ASP A 8 11.15 -5.02 11.64
C ASP A 8 9.76 -4.48 11.29
N ILE A 9 9.36 -4.55 10.00
CA ILE A 9 8.02 -4.15 9.56
C ILE A 9 6.93 -4.95 10.26
N ARG A 10 7.08 -6.28 10.34
CA ARG A 10 6.12 -7.14 11.05
C ARG A 10 6.03 -6.81 12.53
N ASP A 11 7.17 -6.60 13.18
CA ASP A 11 7.25 -6.29 14.61
C ASP A 11 6.60 -4.93 14.92
N ILE A 12 6.87 -3.89 14.12
CA ILE A 12 6.26 -2.56 14.23
C ILE A 12 4.74 -2.67 14.01
N ALA A 13 4.30 -3.40 12.98
CA ALA A 13 2.90 -3.61 12.68
C ALA A 13 2.16 -4.30 13.86
N ASN A 14 2.78 -5.33 14.44
CA ASN A 14 2.23 -6.03 15.61
C ASN A 14 2.16 -5.11 16.84
N ALA A 15 3.19 -4.33 17.10
CA ALA A 15 3.21 -3.36 18.20
C ALA A 15 2.17 -2.23 18.02
N SER A 16 1.87 -1.85 16.78
CA SER A 16 0.92 -0.79 16.44
C SER A 16 -0.54 -1.26 16.38
N ARG A 17 -0.79 -2.56 16.32
CA ARG A 17 -2.09 -3.17 15.99
C ARG A 17 -3.25 -2.63 16.83
N GLU A 18 -3.16 -2.68 18.14
CA GLU A 18 -4.27 -2.28 19.03
C GLU A 18 -4.65 -0.81 18.83
N LYS A 19 -3.64 0.07 18.70
CA LYS A 19 -3.85 1.50 18.48
C LYS A 19 -4.46 1.76 17.09
N LEU A 20 -4.03 1.04 16.05
CA LEU A 20 -4.61 1.12 14.70
C LEU A 20 -6.09 0.73 14.68
N PHE A 21 -6.46 -0.37 15.36
CA PHE A 21 -7.86 -0.77 15.47
C PHE A 21 -8.70 0.26 16.23
N ALA A 22 -8.20 0.79 17.34
CA ALA A 22 -8.88 1.84 18.11
C ALA A 22 -9.09 3.12 17.27
N GLN A 23 -8.10 3.52 16.49
CA GLN A 23 -8.21 4.65 15.57
C GLN A 23 -9.24 4.40 14.47
N SER A 24 -9.27 3.22 13.86
CA SER A 24 -10.26 2.85 12.84
C SER A 24 -11.68 2.92 13.42
N GLN A 25 -11.89 2.39 14.63
CA GLN A 25 -13.18 2.46 15.31
C GLN A 25 -13.59 3.89 15.62
N SER A 26 -12.66 4.79 15.93
CA SER A 26 -12.96 6.19 16.23
C SER A 26 -13.51 6.96 15.02
N VAL A 27 -13.28 6.46 13.82
CA VAL A 27 -13.81 7.01 12.55
C VAL A 27 -14.87 6.12 11.90
N GLY A 28 -15.46 5.20 12.68
CA GLY A 28 -16.59 4.37 12.25
C GLY A 28 -16.22 3.15 11.40
N ARG A 29 -14.93 2.78 11.30
CA ARG A 29 -14.49 1.57 10.61
C ARG A 29 -14.22 0.45 11.60
N ASP A 30 -14.53 -0.78 11.24
CA ASP A 30 -14.32 -1.97 12.08
C ASP A 30 -12.89 -2.52 12.00
N ARG A 31 -12.07 -2.02 11.05
CA ARG A 31 -10.71 -2.50 10.76
C ARG A 31 -9.78 -1.39 10.29
N PRO A 32 -8.46 -1.53 10.51
CA PRO A 32 -7.44 -0.73 9.84
C PRO A 32 -7.39 -1.05 8.34
N LEU A 33 -6.79 -0.13 7.57
CA LEU A 33 -6.52 -0.32 6.14
C LEU A 33 -5.03 -0.23 5.85
N VAL A 34 -4.59 -0.88 4.79
CA VAL A 34 -3.30 -0.65 4.14
C VAL A 34 -3.57 0.01 2.80
N ILE A 35 -3.05 1.21 2.60
CA ILE A 35 -3.19 1.92 1.33
C ILE A 35 -1.84 1.90 0.61
N MET A 36 -1.85 1.37 -0.59
CA MET A 36 -0.68 1.22 -1.45
C MET A 36 -0.58 2.41 -2.41
N HIS A 37 0.63 2.94 -2.56
CA HIS A 37 0.93 4.13 -3.34
C HIS A 37 2.17 3.96 -4.21
N TRP A 38 2.34 4.84 -5.17
CA TRP A 38 3.62 5.28 -5.68
C TRP A 38 3.86 6.75 -5.31
N THR A 39 5.11 7.20 -5.33
CA THR A 39 5.42 8.59 -4.99
C THR A 39 5.19 9.56 -6.15
N ALA A 40 5.07 9.07 -7.39
CA ALA A 40 5.21 9.86 -8.62
C ALA A 40 6.49 10.73 -8.61
N GLY A 41 7.52 10.28 -7.92
CA GLY A 41 8.82 10.91 -7.73
C GLY A 41 9.98 10.02 -8.18
N TRP A 42 11.21 10.47 -7.91
CA TRP A 42 12.41 9.69 -8.23
C TRP A 42 12.56 8.46 -7.34
N GLY A 43 13.24 7.45 -7.84
CA GLY A 43 13.33 6.12 -7.23
C GLY A 43 14.06 6.04 -5.88
N ASP A 44 14.73 7.08 -5.46
CA ASP A 44 15.40 7.24 -4.16
C ASP A 44 14.80 8.38 -3.32
N GLN A 45 13.78 9.07 -3.83
CA GLN A 45 13.14 10.19 -3.14
C GLN A 45 12.16 9.70 -2.07
N LEU A 46 12.46 10.00 -0.82
CA LEU A 46 11.67 9.62 0.34
C LEU A 46 10.78 10.79 0.78
N PHE A 47 9.52 10.46 1.14
CA PHE A 47 8.54 11.40 1.68
C PHE A 47 8.03 10.90 3.02
N ASP A 48 7.89 11.78 4.00
CA ASP A 48 7.42 11.48 5.36
C ASP A 48 5.88 11.39 5.48
N ASP A 49 5.18 11.56 4.36
CA ASP A 49 3.73 11.34 4.26
C ASP A 49 3.36 9.86 4.32
N TYR A 50 4.28 8.93 4.07
CA TYR A 50 4.04 7.49 4.06
C TYR A 50 4.74 6.79 5.22
N HIS A 51 4.07 5.79 5.81
CA HIS A 51 4.66 5.00 6.90
C HIS A 51 5.86 4.17 6.44
N VAL A 52 5.75 3.56 5.25
CA VAL A 52 6.80 2.72 4.66
C VAL A 52 7.05 3.12 3.22
N SER A 53 8.32 3.32 2.87
CA SER A 53 8.78 3.60 1.51
C SER A 53 9.73 2.50 1.04
N VAL A 54 9.54 2.03 -0.20
CA VAL A 54 10.43 1.07 -0.88
C VAL A 54 11.09 1.77 -2.05
N THR A 55 12.42 1.91 -2.00
CA THR A 55 13.21 2.54 -3.07
C THR A 55 13.43 1.59 -4.26
N THR A 56 13.85 2.12 -5.40
CA THR A 56 14.07 1.35 -6.65
C THR A 56 15.04 0.18 -6.46
N ASP A 57 16.02 0.31 -5.56
CA ASP A 57 16.97 -0.76 -5.21
C ASP A 57 16.45 -1.75 -4.14
N GLY A 58 15.16 -1.68 -3.80
CA GLY A 58 14.51 -2.58 -2.84
C GLY A 58 14.85 -2.31 -1.38
N LYS A 59 15.40 -1.16 -1.03
CA LYS A 59 15.60 -0.78 0.38
C LYS A 59 14.28 -0.28 0.98
N ILE A 60 14.07 -0.62 2.25
CA ILE A 60 12.86 -0.28 3.00
C ILE A 60 13.20 0.81 4.01
N TYR A 61 12.38 1.85 4.04
CA TYR A 61 12.49 2.95 4.99
C TYR A 61 11.15 3.20 5.68
N ILE A 62 11.21 3.58 6.97
CA ILE A 62 10.03 4.01 7.75
C ILE A 62 10.17 5.47 8.14
N ALA A 63 9.05 6.19 8.16
CA ALA A 63 8.98 7.56 8.62
C ALA A 63 8.96 7.63 10.15
N GLU A 64 8.18 6.75 10.78
CA GLU A 64 7.92 6.73 12.22
C GLU A 64 8.16 5.32 12.80
N ASP A 65 8.46 5.24 14.10
CA ASP A 65 8.65 3.97 14.80
C ASP A 65 7.32 3.25 15.15
N SER A 66 6.16 3.83 14.78
CA SER A 66 4.82 3.27 14.98
C SER A 66 3.95 3.51 13.74
N PHE A 67 3.28 2.48 13.24
CA PHE A 67 2.30 2.61 12.15
C PHE A 67 0.96 3.20 12.61
N ALA A 68 0.80 3.48 13.89
CA ALA A 68 -0.36 4.17 14.42
C ALA A 68 -0.18 5.69 14.54
N GLU A 69 0.92 6.25 14.02
CA GLU A 69 0.99 7.68 13.77
C GLU A 69 0.16 8.02 12.54
N THR A 70 -0.59 9.12 12.56
CA THR A 70 -1.43 9.51 11.43
C THR A 70 -0.62 10.35 10.46
N LEU A 71 -0.34 9.81 9.26
CA LEU A 71 0.40 10.48 8.20
C LEU A 71 -0.51 10.85 7.02
N SER A 72 -0.13 11.86 6.21
CA SER A 72 -1.00 12.51 5.22
C SER A 72 -0.89 11.87 3.82
N HIS A 73 -1.21 10.58 3.69
CA HIS A 73 -1.06 9.84 2.43
C HIS A 73 -2.36 9.63 1.63
N THR A 74 -3.53 9.72 2.28
CA THR A 74 -4.82 9.52 1.60
C THR A 74 -5.88 10.43 2.23
N TRP A 75 -6.35 11.41 1.47
CA TRP A 75 -7.34 12.37 1.97
C TRP A 75 -8.56 11.66 2.59
N HIS A 76 -8.94 12.07 3.80
CA HIS A 76 -10.03 11.53 4.63
C HIS A 76 -9.88 10.06 5.07
N LEU A 77 -8.82 9.34 4.66
CA LEU A 77 -8.57 7.96 5.07
C LEU A 77 -7.29 7.76 5.89
N ASN A 78 -6.68 8.84 6.41
CA ASN A 78 -5.40 8.75 7.12
C ASN A 78 -5.50 8.09 8.50
N THR A 79 -6.60 8.31 9.24
CA THR A 79 -6.76 7.79 10.60
C THR A 79 -6.98 6.28 10.60
N GLY A 80 -6.13 5.54 11.30
CA GLY A 80 -6.21 4.07 11.37
C GLY A 80 -5.86 3.38 10.06
N THR A 81 -4.98 4.00 9.25
CA THR A 81 -4.47 3.41 8.01
C THR A 81 -2.95 3.43 7.96
N VAL A 82 -2.38 2.50 7.21
CA VAL A 82 -0.94 2.42 6.97
C VAL A 82 -0.69 2.70 5.49
N GLY A 83 -0.07 3.82 5.18
CA GLY A 83 0.36 4.18 3.82
C GLY A 83 1.70 3.53 3.50
N VAL A 84 1.75 2.77 2.39
CA VAL A 84 2.96 2.12 1.89
C VAL A 84 3.20 2.58 0.46
N THR A 85 4.42 3.05 0.16
CA THR A 85 4.71 3.60 -1.16
C THR A 85 5.92 2.96 -1.83
N MET A 86 5.87 2.86 -3.16
CA MET A 86 7.05 2.66 -4.01
C MET A 86 7.60 4.03 -4.44
N CYS A 87 8.90 4.27 -4.22
CA CYS A 87 9.58 5.45 -4.72
C CYS A 87 9.88 5.26 -6.21
N CYS A 88 8.99 5.78 -7.07
CA CYS A 88 9.08 5.57 -8.52
C CYS A 88 8.06 6.45 -9.24
N ALA A 89 8.00 6.30 -10.55
CA ALA A 89 6.93 6.79 -11.41
C ALA A 89 6.91 8.33 -11.56
N VAL A 90 8.09 8.97 -11.57
CA VAL A 90 8.19 10.41 -11.82
C VAL A 90 7.56 10.76 -13.17
N GLY A 91 6.62 11.71 -13.15
CA GLY A 91 5.87 12.12 -14.33
C GLY A 91 4.81 11.11 -14.81
N ALA A 92 4.46 10.12 -13.99
CA ALA A 92 3.44 9.12 -14.33
C ALA A 92 2.04 9.73 -14.47
N ASP A 93 1.24 9.09 -15.28
CA ASP A 93 -0.20 9.28 -15.38
C ASP A 93 -0.94 7.93 -15.38
N THR A 94 -2.19 7.92 -15.83
CA THR A 94 -3.07 6.74 -15.80
C THR A 94 -2.55 5.55 -16.62
N GLU A 95 -1.87 5.80 -17.74
CA GLU A 95 -1.46 4.78 -18.71
C GLU A 95 0.06 4.75 -18.92
N ASP A 96 0.78 5.69 -18.28
CA ASP A 96 2.23 5.83 -18.40
C ASP A 96 2.87 5.85 -17.00
N LEU A 97 3.85 4.98 -16.79
CA LEU A 97 4.61 4.89 -15.54
C LEU A 97 5.71 5.95 -15.41
N GLY A 98 5.81 6.87 -16.36
CA GLY A 98 6.78 7.95 -16.34
C GLY A 98 8.22 7.51 -16.61
N GLU A 99 9.18 8.36 -16.21
CA GLU A 99 10.60 8.17 -16.54
C GLU A 99 11.27 7.07 -15.68
N GLU A 100 10.79 6.82 -14.44
CA GLU A 100 11.30 5.79 -13.54
C GLU A 100 10.17 4.85 -13.09
N PRO A 101 9.77 3.90 -13.94
CA PRO A 101 8.75 2.92 -13.59
C PRO A 101 9.24 2.00 -12.45
N PRO A 102 8.32 1.38 -11.68
CA PRO A 102 8.70 0.44 -10.64
C PRO A 102 9.46 -0.75 -11.23
N THR A 103 10.55 -1.16 -10.55
CA THR A 103 11.32 -2.34 -10.94
C THR A 103 10.67 -3.61 -10.43
N ASP A 104 10.93 -4.76 -11.09
CA ASP A 104 10.47 -6.08 -10.62
C ASP A 104 10.92 -6.33 -9.17
N SER A 105 12.17 -6.01 -8.83
CA SER A 105 12.69 -6.14 -7.48
C SER A 105 11.94 -5.28 -6.46
N GLN A 106 11.60 -4.06 -6.84
CA GLN A 106 10.85 -3.14 -6.00
C GLN A 106 9.42 -3.66 -5.74
N ILE A 107 8.74 -4.17 -6.79
CA ILE A 107 7.42 -4.78 -6.68
C ILE A 107 7.45 -6.00 -5.75
N GLU A 108 8.47 -6.86 -5.85
CA GLU A 108 8.63 -8.02 -4.98
C GLU A 108 8.84 -7.61 -3.51
N VAL A 109 9.74 -6.67 -3.23
CA VAL A 109 9.98 -6.18 -1.86
C VAL A 109 8.75 -5.45 -1.30
N PHE A 110 8.08 -4.63 -2.10
CA PHE A 110 6.85 -3.95 -1.72
C PHE A 110 5.75 -4.95 -1.31
N SER A 111 5.58 -6.01 -2.09
CA SER A 111 4.61 -7.06 -1.78
C SER A 111 4.94 -7.81 -0.48
N GLN A 112 6.23 -8.01 -0.16
CA GLN A 112 6.67 -8.54 1.12
C GLN A 112 6.37 -7.58 2.28
N VAL A 113 6.55 -6.27 2.09
CA VAL A 113 6.19 -5.24 3.08
C VAL A 113 4.69 -5.30 3.39
N VAL A 114 3.85 -5.34 2.37
CA VAL A 114 2.38 -5.47 2.53
C VAL A 114 2.03 -6.75 3.30
N ALA A 115 2.63 -7.88 2.94
CA ALA A 115 2.43 -9.16 3.65
C ALA A 115 2.85 -9.06 5.12
N ALA A 116 4.00 -8.44 5.42
CA ALA A 116 4.52 -8.31 6.78
C ALA A 116 3.62 -7.39 7.65
N ILE A 117 3.08 -6.30 7.08
CA ILE A 117 2.12 -5.43 7.76
C ILE A 117 0.85 -6.21 8.09
N CYS A 118 0.30 -6.94 7.12
CA CYS A 118 -0.92 -7.72 7.32
C CYS A 118 -0.72 -8.86 8.34
N ASP A 119 0.44 -9.53 8.33
CA ASP A 119 0.81 -10.51 9.36
C ASP A 119 0.81 -9.88 10.76
N GLY A 120 1.49 -8.74 10.94
CA GLY A 120 1.61 -8.07 12.23
C GLY A 120 0.27 -7.51 12.73
N THR A 121 -0.58 -7.00 11.84
CA THR A 121 -1.89 -6.43 12.17
C THR A 121 -3.01 -7.45 12.19
N TRP A 122 -2.78 -8.69 11.72
CA TRP A 122 -3.77 -9.77 11.55
C TRP A 122 -4.88 -9.42 10.54
N LEU A 123 -4.54 -8.63 9.55
CA LEU A 123 -5.44 -8.31 8.44
C LEU A 123 -5.37 -9.39 7.35
N THR A 124 -6.51 -9.74 6.81
CA THR A 124 -6.58 -10.54 5.58
C THR A 124 -6.15 -9.69 4.40
N ILE A 125 -5.28 -10.24 3.56
CA ILE A 125 -4.83 -9.57 2.33
C ILE A 125 -5.90 -9.74 1.26
N ASN A 126 -6.82 -8.80 1.20
CA ASN A 126 -7.90 -8.74 0.22
C ASN A 126 -8.21 -7.27 -0.11
N LYS A 127 -9.13 -7.03 -1.04
CA LYS A 127 -9.49 -5.69 -1.49
C LYS A 127 -10.22 -4.85 -0.43
N ASP A 128 -10.79 -5.48 0.61
CA ASP A 128 -11.47 -4.76 1.68
C ASP A 128 -10.49 -4.13 2.67
N ASN A 129 -9.29 -4.70 2.82
CA ASN A 129 -8.29 -4.29 3.82
C ASN A 129 -7.05 -3.66 3.20
N VAL A 130 -6.71 -4.03 1.95
CA VAL A 130 -5.50 -3.61 1.25
C VAL A 130 -5.89 -3.07 -0.12
N LEU A 131 -5.86 -1.76 -0.26
CA LEU A 131 -6.29 -1.05 -1.47
C LEU A 131 -5.12 -0.28 -2.06
N THR A 132 -5.16 -0.03 -3.36
CA THR A 132 -4.39 1.08 -3.92
C THR A 132 -5.08 2.39 -3.60
N HIS A 133 -4.37 3.52 -3.71
CA HIS A 133 -5.00 4.83 -3.60
C HIS A 133 -6.12 5.00 -4.66
N GLY A 134 -5.88 4.56 -5.90
CA GLY A 134 -6.89 4.56 -6.95
C GLY A 134 -8.13 3.73 -6.60
N GLU A 135 -7.97 2.55 -6.01
CA GLU A 135 -9.08 1.72 -5.54
C GLU A 135 -9.84 2.36 -4.38
N ALA A 136 -9.14 3.01 -3.45
CA ALA A 136 -9.77 3.76 -2.35
C ALA A 136 -10.57 4.94 -2.89
N ALA A 137 -10.03 5.66 -3.89
CA ALA A 137 -10.71 6.78 -4.55
C ALA A 137 -11.99 6.35 -5.30
N ASP A 138 -12.06 5.12 -5.79
CA ASP A 138 -13.23 4.57 -6.48
C ASP A 138 -14.21 3.83 -5.55
N SER A 139 -13.85 3.62 -4.29
CA SER A 139 -14.66 2.85 -3.35
C SER A 139 -15.95 3.60 -2.95
N LEU A 140 -17.08 2.88 -2.97
CA LEU A 140 -18.35 3.38 -2.45
C LEU A 140 -18.39 3.40 -0.92
N GLU A 141 -17.58 2.57 -0.26
CA GLU A 141 -17.48 2.51 1.21
C GLU A 141 -16.99 3.85 1.79
N PHE A 142 -16.11 4.53 1.07
CA PHE A 142 -15.47 5.77 1.53
C PHE A 142 -16.03 7.02 0.88
N TYR A 143 -17.12 6.88 0.12
CA TYR A 143 -17.72 8.00 -0.59
C TYR A 143 -18.43 8.98 0.35
N ASP A 144 -18.01 10.24 0.30
CA ASP A 144 -18.70 11.37 0.92
C ASP A 144 -19.20 12.33 -0.16
N PRO A 145 -20.52 12.45 -0.36
CA PRO A 145 -21.08 13.33 -1.41
C PRO A 145 -20.88 14.82 -1.12
N GLU A 146 -20.59 15.19 0.12
CA GLU A 146 -20.39 16.59 0.54
C GLU A 146 -18.92 17.00 0.44
N ASP A 147 -18.01 16.03 0.28
CA ASP A 147 -16.57 16.26 0.20
C ASP A 147 -16.08 16.28 -1.24
N LEU A 148 -15.74 17.47 -1.72
CA LEU A 148 -15.18 17.67 -3.06
C LEU A 148 -13.77 17.07 -3.21
N TYR A 149 -13.10 16.78 -2.11
CA TYR A 149 -11.79 16.13 -2.03
C TYR A 149 -11.85 14.71 -1.45
N GLY A 150 -13.03 14.16 -1.34
CA GLY A 150 -13.20 12.78 -0.88
C GLY A 150 -12.49 11.77 -1.77
N PRO A 151 -12.35 10.52 -1.35
CA PRO A 151 -11.64 9.49 -2.09
C PRO A 151 -12.06 9.37 -3.55
N ARG A 152 -13.34 9.56 -3.86
CA ARG A 152 -13.88 9.50 -5.24
C ARG A 152 -13.66 10.76 -6.09
N THR A 153 -13.18 11.84 -5.50
CA THR A 153 -12.97 13.13 -6.20
C THR A 153 -11.50 13.45 -6.38
N THR A 154 -10.60 12.70 -5.75
CA THR A 154 -9.15 12.91 -5.84
C THR A 154 -8.63 12.59 -7.24
N CYS A 155 -7.55 13.25 -7.61
CA CYS A 155 -6.86 13.01 -8.87
C CYS A 155 -5.98 11.75 -8.84
N GLU A 156 -5.78 11.12 -7.68
CA GLU A 156 -4.93 9.93 -7.49
C GLU A 156 -5.63 8.60 -7.86
N ARG A 157 -6.68 8.64 -8.67
CA ARG A 157 -7.39 7.45 -9.16
C ARG A 157 -6.57 6.52 -10.01
N TRP A 158 -5.46 7.01 -10.57
CA TRP A 158 -4.53 6.20 -11.36
C TRP A 158 -3.42 5.57 -10.53
N ASP A 159 -3.30 5.92 -9.24
CA ASP A 159 -2.24 5.44 -8.37
C ASP A 159 -2.29 3.91 -8.26
N LEU A 160 -1.29 3.24 -8.85
CA LEU A 160 -1.14 1.78 -8.95
C LEU A 160 -2.25 1.02 -9.72
N GLU A 161 -3.02 1.69 -10.55
CA GLU A 161 -3.98 1.00 -11.44
C GLU A 161 -3.28 0.15 -12.50
N TYR A 162 -2.10 0.59 -12.93
CA TYR A 162 -1.24 -0.09 -13.89
C TYR A 162 0.17 -0.23 -13.28
N LEU A 163 0.81 -1.38 -13.46
CA LEU A 163 2.18 -1.64 -13.00
C LEU A 163 3.18 -1.94 -14.10
N GLY A 164 2.73 -2.10 -15.33
CA GLY A 164 3.60 -2.47 -16.44
C GLY A 164 4.27 -3.84 -16.27
N THR A 165 3.65 -4.77 -15.54
CA THR A 165 4.10 -6.15 -15.40
C THR A 165 3.43 -7.07 -16.42
N LYS A 166 3.83 -8.35 -16.48
CA LYS A 166 3.16 -9.35 -17.33
C LYS A 166 1.70 -9.56 -16.96
N GLU A 167 1.40 -9.44 -15.67
CA GLU A 167 0.08 -9.59 -15.09
C GLU A 167 -0.77 -8.33 -15.28
N SER A 168 -0.14 -7.17 -15.33
CA SER A 168 -0.78 -5.85 -15.53
C SER A 168 -0.09 -5.06 -16.64
N PRO A 169 -0.17 -5.51 -17.90
CA PRO A 169 0.52 -4.85 -19.02
C PRO A 169 -0.21 -3.63 -19.57
N ILE A 170 -1.50 -3.49 -19.26
CA ILE A 170 -2.39 -2.45 -19.80
C ILE A 170 -3.24 -1.90 -18.65
N PHE A 171 -3.39 -0.58 -18.61
CA PHE A 171 -4.32 0.06 -17.68
C PHE A 171 -5.74 -0.44 -17.90
N ASN A 172 -6.35 -0.95 -16.84
CA ASN A 172 -7.74 -1.35 -16.83
C ASN A 172 -8.34 -1.23 -15.43
N PRO A 173 -8.88 -0.06 -15.05
CA PRO A 173 -9.40 0.20 -13.71
C PRO A 173 -10.62 -0.65 -13.36
N TRP A 174 -11.29 -1.22 -14.37
CA TRP A 174 -12.47 -2.06 -14.20
C TRP A 174 -12.15 -3.56 -14.17
N ALA A 175 -10.88 -3.94 -14.35
CA ALA A 175 -10.49 -5.34 -14.35
C ALA A 175 -10.70 -5.99 -12.97
N SER A 176 -11.20 -7.22 -13.01
CA SER A 176 -11.34 -8.10 -11.84
C SER A 176 -10.67 -9.47 -12.07
N ASP A 177 -9.83 -9.57 -13.10
CA ASP A 177 -9.18 -10.79 -13.56
C ASP A 177 -7.73 -10.95 -13.06
N GLY A 178 -7.28 -10.09 -12.13
CA GLY A 178 -5.94 -10.10 -11.60
C GLY A 178 -4.93 -9.26 -12.40
N SER A 179 -5.36 -8.52 -13.42
CA SER A 179 -4.50 -7.67 -14.25
C SER A 179 -4.33 -6.25 -13.71
N ARG A 180 -5.18 -5.83 -12.78
CA ARG A 180 -5.08 -4.52 -12.12
C ARG A 180 -3.90 -4.49 -11.15
N GLY A 181 -3.21 -3.36 -11.03
CA GLY A 181 -2.02 -3.24 -10.18
C GLY A 181 -2.23 -3.67 -8.73
N GLY A 182 -3.34 -3.28 -8.12
CA GLY A 182 -3.71 -3.72 -6.78
C GLY A 182 -3.91 -5.23 -6.66
N ASP A 183 -4.50 -5.88 -7.66
CA ASP A 183 -4.66 -7.33 -7.67
C ASP A 183 -3.32 -8.06 -7.81
N VAL A 184 -2.41 -7.54 -8.62
CA VAL A 184 -1.05 -8.08 -8.76
C VAL A 184 -0.30 -7.99 -7.42
N LEU A 185 -0.33 -6.83 -6.76
CA LEU A 185 0.37 -6.62 -5.48
C LEU A 185 -0.21 -7.48 -4.36
N ARG A 186 -1.54 -7.57 -4.23
CA ARG A 186 -2.20 -8.46 -3.26
C ARG A 186 -1.94 -9.93 -3.55
N GLY A 187 -1.93 -10.32 -4.82
CA GLY A 187 -1.60 -11.69 -5.25
C GLY A 187 -0.19 -12.09 -4.81
N LYS A 188 0.80 -11.24 -5.07
CA LYS A 188 2.18 -11.44 -4.61
C LYS A 188 2.30 -11.42 -3.09
N ALA A 189 1.63 -10.48 -2.40
CA ALA A 189 1.65 -10.41 -0.94
C ALA A 189 1.03 -11.67 -0.30
N ASN A 190 -0.08 -12.19 -0.83
CA ASN A 190 -0.67 -13.46 -0.40
C ASN A 190 0.27 -14.65 -0.61
N TRP A 191 1.02 -14.65 -1.72
CA TRP A 191 2.01 -15.68 -1.97
C TRP A 191 3.10 -15.69 -0.89
N TYR A 192 3.66 -14.50 -0.54
CA TYR A 192 4.66 -14.38 0.52
C TYR A 192 4.12 -14.76 1.89
N HIS A 193 2.92 -14.31 2.26
CA HIS A 193 2.26 -14.67 3.50
C HIS A 193 2.14 -16.19 3.65
N ASN A 194 1.65 -16.89 2.62
CA ASN A 194 1.50 -18.34 2.62
C ASN A 194 2.87 -19.06 2.67
N TYR A 195 3.83 -18.58 1.89
CA TYR A 195 5.19 -19.13 1.86
C TYR A 195 5.86 -19.08 3.25
N TRP A 196 5.74 -17.96 3.97
CA TRP A 196 6.29 -17.82 5.31
C TRP A 196 5.57 -18.73 6.31
N ALA A 197 4.23 -18.80 6.26
CA ALA A 197 3.46 -19.69 7.14
C ALA A 197 3.79 -21.17 6.95
N GLU A 198 4.03 -21.61 5.72
CA GLU A 198 4.44 -22.99 5.42
C GLU A 198 5.86 -23.30 5.91
N ASN A 199 6.80 -22.36 5.77
CA ASN A 199 8.18 -22.56 6.20
C ASN A 199 8.34 -22.47 7.71
N ALA A 200 7.55 -21.65 8.41
CA ALA A 200 7.52 -21.62 9.87
C ALA A 200 7.05 -22.95 10.50
N LYS A 201 6.23 -23.74 9.78
CA LYS A 201 5.78 -25.07 10.24
C LYS A 201 6.82 -26.16 10.06
N LYS A 202 7.88 -25.90 9.28
CA LYS A 202 8.95 -26.88 8.98
C LYS A 202 10.21 -26.66 9.83
N ALA A 203 10.31 -25.54 10.53
CA ALA A 203 11.40 -25.17 11.44
C ALA A 203 11.08 -25.56 12.89
#